data_6ff6407ff0ff10d3425a9736a9bbb34f
#
_entry.id   6ff6407ff0ff10d3425a9736a9bbb34f
#
_cell.length_a   1.000
_cell.length_b   1.000
_cell.length_c   1.000
_cell.angle_alpha   90.00
_cell.angle_beta   90.00
_cell.angle_gamma   90.00
#
_symmetry.space_group_name_H-M   'P 1'
#
loop_
_entity.id
_entity.type
_entity.pdbx_description
1 polymer ?
#
loop_
_entity_poly.entity_id
_entity_poly.type
_entity_poly.pdbx_seq_one_letter_code
_entity_poly.pdbx_strand_id
1 'polypeptide(L)'
;MNLDEMKERQKRIRNFSIVAHIDHGKSTLADRILEMTDSISKREMKDQVLDDMPLERERGITIKLNAVALTYHAKDGQDYIFHLIDTPGHVDFSYEVSRSLAACEGAVLVVDATQGVEAQTLANVYLALDNDLEILPVINKIDLPSADPEGTKKQIEDEIGLDTDDALDVSAKTGLGVDQVLEEIVKKVPAPTGDLTAPLKALIFDSKYDDYRGVVLSVRVFEGTVKKGDKIRLMNSGTEYEVAEVGINSPKPLARDVLMAGDVGYITAAIKDIKDTRVGDTVTDANNPTAKPLEGYRQMTPMVYVGLYPTDNAKFNDLRDALEKLQLNDAALTFEPESSQALGFGFRCGFLGLLHMDVIQERLEREFNLDLITTAPSVTYHVDLADGTAKEVENPAEMPDASSIKDIKEPYVKASIMVPNDYVGPVMELCQRKRGIFETMEYLSDTRVNVIYHIPLSEIIFDFFDKLKSSTRGYASLDYEIDDYKPSKLVKIDILLNGDKVDALSFIAHKDFAAERGRDITSKLKKIIPRQNFEIPIQAAIGSKIIARTNIKAYRKDVTARIHTGDPDRRAKLLEKQKRGKKRMKAVGKVDIPQEAFMAVLKTDEEVDEK
;
A
#
# COMPACT_ATOMS: atom_id res chain seq x y z
N MET A 1 -33.71 -23.35 -9.26
CA MET A 1 -33.00 -24.37 -8.48
C MET A 1 -33.79 -24.65 -7.22
N ASN A 2 -34.10 -25.93 -6.91
CA ASN A 2 -34.79 -26.28 -5.66
C ASN A 2 -33.79 -26.38 -4.49
N LEU A 3 -34.28 -26.53 -3.24
CA LEU A 3 -33.43 -26.51 -2.05
C LEU A 3 -32.42 -27.68 -2.02
N ASP A 4 -32.81 -28.85 -2.50
CA ASP A 4 -31.93 -30.03 -2.52
C ASP A 4 -30.81 -29.84 -3.55
N GLU A 5 -31.13 -29.30 -4.71
CA GLU A 5 -30.12 -28.92 -5.72
C GLU A 5 -29.14 -27.87 -5.19
N MET A 6 -29.62 -26.91 -4.39
CA MET A 6 -28.79 -25.90 -3.76
C MET A 6 -27.83 -26.54 -2.73
N LYS A 7 -28.32 -27.46 -1.91
CA LYS A 7 -27.50 -28.18 -0.93
C LYS A 7 -26.40 -29.01 -1.61
N GLU A 8 -26.75 -29.72 -2.68
CA GLU A 8 -25.76 -30.51 -3.43
C GLU A 8 -24.73 -29.62 -4.14
N ARG A 9 -25.15 -28.44 -4.63
CA ARG A 9 -24.22 -27.46 -5.18
C ARG A 9 -23.28 -26.90 -4.11
N GLN A 10 -23.80 -26.57 -2.90
CA GLN A 10 -23.00 -26.03 -1.79
C GLN A 10 -21.86 -26.97 -1.40
N LYS A 11 -22.08 -28.29 -1.34
CA LYS A 11 -21.06 -29.31 -1.03
C LYS A 11 -19.88 -29.29 -2.02
N ARG A 12 -20.11 -28.83 -3.25
CA ARG A 12 -19.13 -28.77 -4.33
C ARG A 12 -18.47 -27.41 -4.51
N ILE A 13 -18.71 -26.48 -3.62
CA ILE A 13 -18.02 -25.17 -3.60
C ILE A 13 -16.71 -25.32 -2.84
N ARG A 14 -15.65 -24.65 -3.32
CA ARG A 14 -14.36 -24.48 -2.65
C ARG A 14 -13.94 -23.03 -2.77
N ASN A 15 -13.91 -22.33 -1.64
CA ASN A 15 -13.45 -20.95 -1.58
C ASN A 15 -12.03 -20.93 -1.01
N PHE A 16 -11.09 -20.46 -1.78
CA PHE A 16 -9.69 -20.42 -1.38
C PHE A 16 -8.99 -19.18 -1.91
N SER A 17 -7.94 -18.82 -1.22
CA SER A 17 -7.00 -17.77 -1.63
C SER A 17 -5.62 -18.35 -1.90
N ILE A 18 -4.83 -17.68 -2.74
CA ILE A 18 -3.41 -17.97 -2.91
C ILE A 18 -2.63 -16.93 -2.12
N VAL A 19 -1.83 -17.38 -1.17
CA VAL A 19 -0.96 -16.55 -0.35
C VAL A 19 0.50 -16.89 -0.63
N ALA A 20 1.32 -15.86 -0.77
CA ALA A 20 2.73 -16.01 -1.11
C ALA A 20 3.52 -14.76 -0.73
N HIS A 21 4.82 -14.91 -0.55
CA HIS A 21 5.74 -13.77 -0.59
C HIS A 21 5.83 -13.19 -2.01
N ILE A 22 6.30 -11.96 -2.14
CA ILE A 22 6.54 -11.30 -3.43
C ILE A 22 7.48 -12.17 -4.27
N ASP A 23 7.21 -12.30 -5.56
CA ASP A 23 7.99 -13.09 -6.53
C ASP A 23 8.03 -14.61 -6.30
N HIS A 24 7.29 -15.18 -5.34
CA HIS A 24 7.19 -16.64 -5.17
C HIS A 24 6.34 -17.34 -6.23
N GLY A 25 5.68 -16.59 -7.13
CA GLY A 25 4.97 -17.11 -8.28
C GLY A 25 3.45 -17.26 -8.09
N LYS A 26 2.86 -16.48 -7.18
CA LYS A 26 1.43 -16.43 -6.92
C LYS A 26 0.59 -16.21 -8.18
N SER A 27 0.81 -15.09 -8.89
CA SER A 27 0.05 -14.74 -10.10
C SER A 27 0.27 -15.75 -11.23
N THR A 28 1.48 -16.32 -11.34
CA THR A 28 1.76 -17.40 -12.31
C THR A 28 0.98 -18.67 -12.00
N LEU A 29 0.83 -19.04 -10.72
CA LEU A 29 0.01 -20.20 -10.32
C LEU A 29 -1.47 -19.93 -10.59
N ALA A 30 -1.96 -18.73 -10.26
CA ALA A 30 -3.33 -18.32 -10.57
C ALA A 30 -3.64 -18.40 -12.08
N ASP A 31 -2.74 -17.91 -12.93
CA ASP A 31 -2.87 -18.04 -14.39
C ASP A 31 -2.96 -19.51 -14.85
N ARG A 32 -2.16 -20.41 -14.28
CA ARG A 32 -2.23 -21.84 -14.57
C ARG A 32 -3.53 -22.49 -14.14
N ILE A 33 -4.06 -22.11 -12.98
CA ILE A 33 -5.37 -22.56 -12.52
C ILE A 33 -6.47 -22.12 -13.50
N LEU A 34 -6.43 -20.86 -13.96
CA LEU A 34 -7.36 -20.34 -14.96
C LEU A 34 -7.27 -21.09 -16.30
N GLU A 35 -6.06 -21.42 -16.73
CA GLU A 35 -5.82 -22.18 -17.97
C GLU A 35 -6.37 -23.61 -17.87
N MET A 36 -6.08 -24.30 -16.74
CA MET A 36 -6.47 -25.70 -16.54
C MET A 36 -7.97 -25.91 -16.30
N THR A 37 -8.67 -24.85 -15.87
CA THR A 37 -10.13 -24.84 -15.71
C THR A 37 -10.87 -24.39 -16.96
N ASP A 38 -10.16 -24.18 -18.11
CA ASP A 38 -10.72 -23.67 -19.36
C ASP A 38 -11.57 -22.39 -19.20
N SER A 39 -11.31 -21.63 -18.12
CA SER A 39 -12.09 -20.43 -17.78
C SER A 39 -11.75 -19.24 -18.69
N ILE A 40 -10.60 -19.29 -19.36
CA ILE A 40 -10.14 -18.30 -20.33
C ILE A 40 -9.68 -19.02 -21.61
N SER A 41 -10.09 -18.49 -22.75
CA SER A 41 -9.64 -19.05 -24.02
C SER A 41 -8.13 -18.83 -24.22
N LYS A 42 -7.43 -19.77 -24.83
CA LYS A 42 -5.98 -19.65 -25.12
C LYS A 42 -5.59 -18.39 -25.90
N ARG A 43 -6.55 -17.74 -26.58
CA ARG A 43 -6.33 -16.50 -27.34
C ARG A 43 -6.42 -15.24 -26.45
N GLU A 44 -7.15 -15.32 -25.35
CA GLU A 44 -7.34 -14.23 -24.38
C GLU A 44 -6.33 -14.33 -23.23
N MET A 45 -5.63 -15.47 -23.13
CA MET A 45 -4.59 -15.69 -22.11
C MET A 45 -3.46 -14.67 -22.31
N LYS A 46 -3.16 -13.93 -21.27
CA LYS A 46 -2.04 -12.99 -21.12
C LYS A 46 -1.36 -13.32 -19.81
N ASP A 47 -0.13 -12.91 -19.65
CA ASP A 47 0.53 -13.00 -18.34
C ASP A 47 -0.22 -12.13 -17.33
N GLN A 48 -0.40 -12.65 -16.12
CA GLN A 48 -1.08 -11.98 -15.00
C GLN A 48 -2.52 -11.54 -15.36
N VAL A 49 -3.34 -12.50 -15.77
CA VAL A 49 -4.72 -12.24 -16.26
C VAL A 49 -5.61 -11.64 -15.18
N LEU A 50 -5.41 -12.01 -13.90
CA LEU A 50 -6.18 -11.47 -12.77
C LEU A 50 -5.75 -10.07 -12.36
N ASP A 51 -4.56 -9.65 -12.74
CA ASP A 51 -4.06 -8.29 -12.50
C ASP A 51 -4.68 -7.34 -13.54
N ASP A 52 -5.87 -6.81 -13.23
CA ASP A 52 -6.67 -6.02 -14.17
C ASP A 52 -6.06 -4.64 -14.44
N MET A 53 -5.31 -4.08 -13.48
CA MET A 53 -4.73 -2.75 -13.62
C MET A 53 -3.40 -2.80 -14.40
N PRO A 54 -3.17 -1.86 -15.33
CA PRO A 54 -1.87 -1.73 -15.99
C PRO A 54 -0.71 -1.59 -15.00
N LEU A 55 -0.95 -0.89 -13.89
CA LEU A 55 0.01 -0.66 -12.82
C LEU A 55 0.47 -1.95 -12.12
N GLU A 56 -0.42 -2.91 -11.90
CA GLU A 56 -0.09 -4.22 -11.34
C GLU A 56 0.91 -4.97 -12.23
N ARG A 57 0.64 -5.00 -13.53
CA ARG A 57 1.51 -5.66 -14.52
C ARG A 57 2.86 -4.97 -14.69
N GLU A 58 2.89 -3.63 -14.67
CA GLU A 58 4.14 -2.85 -14.76
C GLU A 58 5.04 -3.08 -13.55
N ARG A 59 4.44 -3.18 -12.36
CA ARG A 59 5.18 -3.38 -11.09
C ARG A 59 5.40 -4.85 -10.75
N GLY A 60 4.71 -5.78 -11.43
CA GLY A 60 4.77 -7.22 -11.17
C GLY A 60 4.17 -7.63 -9.82
N ILE A 61 3.29 -6.82 -9.24
CA ILE A 61 2.64 -7.08 -7.94
C ILE A 61 1.13 -6.97 -8.08
N THR A 62 0.40 -7.86 -7.43
CA THR A 62 -1.04 -7.70 -7.24
C THR A 62 -1.29 -6.59 -6.21
N ILE A 63 -2.08 -5.60 -6.58
CA ILE A 63 -2.44 -4.46 -5.74
C ILE A 63 -3.85 -4.64 -5.20
N LYS A 64 -4.78 -5.03 -6.08
CA LYS A 64 -6.19 -5.15 -5.76
C LYS A 64 -6.62 -6.60 -5.68
N LEU A 65 -7.44 -6.89 -4.68
CA LEU A 65 -8.15 -8.15 -4.54
C LEU A 65 -9.02 -8.42 -5.79
N ASN A 66 -8.92 -9.62 -6.35
CA ASN A 66 -9.77 -10.07 -7.43
C ASN A 66 -10.36 -11.46 -7.10
N ALA A 67 -11.69 -11.60 -7.22
CA ALA A 67 -12.39 -12.85 -6.95
C ALA A 67 -12.99 -13.40 -8.23
N VAL A 68 -12.66 -14.64 -8.58
CA VAL A 68 -13.15 -15.32 -9.77
C VAL A 68 -13.76 -16.68 -9.44
N ALA A 69 -14.84 -17.01 -10.11
CA ALA A 69 -15.51 -18.31 -10.02
C ALA A 69 -15.14 -19.15 -11.24
N LEU A 70 -14.65 -20.36 -10.98
CA LEU A 70 -14.15 -21.32 -11.95
C LEU A 70 -14.91 -22.63 -11.81
N THR A 71 -15.04 -23.39 -12.87
CA THR A 71 -15.57 -24.76 -12.84
C THR A 71 -14.41 -25.74 -13.04
N TYR A 72 -14.22 -26.64 -12.11
CA TYR A 72 -13.18 -27.67 -12.18
C TYR A 72 -13.81 -29.07 -12.29
N HIS A 73 -13.41 -29.80 -13.33
CA HIS A 73 -13.80 -31.21 -13.54
C HIS A 73 -12.81 -32.12 -12.83
N ALA A 74 -13.15 -32.58 -11.63
CA ALA A 74 -12.26 -33.36 -10.81
C ALA A 74 -12.13 -34.82 -11.28
N LYS A 75 -11.07 -35.51 -10.86
CA LYS A 75 -10.82 -36.93 -11.19
C LYS A 75 -11.87 -37.89 -10.64
N ASP A 76 -12.68 -37.46 -9.67
CA ASP A 76 -13.83 -38.21 -9.15
C ASP A 76 -15.05 -38.15 -10.10
N GLY A 77 -14.96 -37.42 -11.20
CA GLY A 77 -16.01 -37.26 -12.21
C GLY A 77 -17.07 -36.23 -11.86
N GLN A 78 -16.86 -35.42 -10.81
CA GLN A 78 -17.78 -34.35 -10.43
C GLN A 78 -17.24 -32.97 -10.82
N ASP A 79 -18.18 -32.04 -11.01
CA ASP A 79 -17.87 -30.63 -11.25
C ASP A 79 -17.85 -29.87 -9.93
N TYR A 80 -16.73 -29.24 -9.61
CA TYR A 80 -16.57 -28.38 -8.46
C TYR A 80 -16.57 -26.90 -8.88
N ILE A 81 -17.10 -26.06 -8.01
CA ILE A 81 -17.10 -24.61 -8.18
C ILE A 81 -15.99 -24.05 -7.28
N PHE A 82 -14.96 -23.53 -7.91
CA PHE A 82 -13.85 -22.86 -7.23
C PHE A 82 -14.09 -21.37 -7.23
N HIS A 83 -14.07 -20.75 -6.06
CA HIS A 83 -13.93 -19.31 -5.94
C HIS A 83 -12.50 -19.04 -5.52
N LEU A 84 -11.70 -18.62 -6.47
CA LEU A 84 -10.33 -18.16 -6.26
C LEU A 84 -10.36 -16.67 -5.92
N ILE A 85 -9.86 -16.32 -4.74
CA ILE A 85 -9.69 -14.94 -4.31
C ILE A 85 -8.19 -14.62 -4.34
N ASP A 86 -7.76 -13.85 -5.34
CA ASP A 86 -6.38 -13.43 -5.48
C ASP A 86 -6.06 -12.27 -4.54
N THR A 87 -4.94 -12.36 -3.81
CA THR A 87 -4.56 -11.42 -2.76
C THR A 87 -3.27 -10.69 -3.10
N PRO A 88 -3.10 -9.43 -2.67
CA PRO A 88 -1.78 -8.79 -2.68
C PRO A 88 -0.74 -9.59 -1.89
N GLY A 89 0.53 -9.46 -2.27
CA GLY A 89 1.65 -10.11 -1.57
C GLY A 89 2.48 -9.17 -0.70
N HIS A 90 2.18 -7.86 -0.65
CA HIS A 90 3.00 -6.86 0.04
C HIS A 90 2.41 -6.48 1.40
N VAL A 91 3.29 -6.17 2.39
CA VAL A 91 2.88 -5.81 3.76
C VAL A 91 1.92 -4.61 3.83
N ASP A 92 2.10 -3.61 2.97
CA ASP A 92 1.22 -2.43 2.90
C ASP A 92 -0.24 -2.80 2.54
N PHE A 93 -0.46 -4.00 1.98
CA PHE A 93 -1.77 -4.53 1.61
C PHE A 93 -2.24 -5.70 2.49
N SER A 94 -1.67 -5.86 3.67
CA SER A 94 -2.06 -6.94 4.62
C SER A 94 -3.54 -6.89 4.99
N TYR A 95 -4.16 -5.71 4.92
CA TYR A 95 -5.59 -5.53 5.13
C TYR A 95 -6.44 -6.19 4.03
N GLU A 96 -6.02 -6.07 2.76
CA GLU A 96 -6.65 -6.76 1.64
C GLU A 96 -6.51 -8.27 1.77
N VAL A 97 -5.35 -8.75 2.22
CA VAL A 97 -5.11 -10.18 2.52
C VAL A 97 -6.07 -10.67 3.59
N SER A 98 -6.17 -9.99 4.72
CA SER A 98 -7.08 -10.36 5.82
C SER A 98 -8.54 -10.45 5.35
N ARG A 99 -9.00 -9.50 4.52
CA ARG A 99 -10.36 -9.50 3.95
C ARG A 99 -10.61 -10.67 3.02
N SER A 100 -9.63 -11.00 2.21
CA SER A 100 -9.71 -12.13 1.28
C SER A 100 -9.81 -13.44 2.02
N LEU A 101 -8.96 -13.64 3.02
CA LEU A 101 -8.93 -14.85 3.83
C LEU A 101 -10.24 -15.05 4.60
N ALA A 102 -10.83 -14.00 5.15
CA ALA A 102 -12.13 -14.08 5.83
C ALA A 102 -13.30 -14.52 4.91
N ALA A 103 -13.13 -14.45 3.59
CA ALA A 103 -14.12 -14.93 2.62
C ALA A 103 -13.87 -16.38 2.16
N CYS A 104 -12.80 -17.03 2.64
CA CYS A 104 -12.34 -18.36 2.23
C CYS A 104 -12.54 -19.41 3.30
N GLU A 105 -12.45 -20.70 2.90
CA GLU A 105 -12.32 -21.87 3.76
C GLU A 105 -10.91 -22.49 3.65
N GLY A 106 -10.09 -22.09 2.66
CA GLY A 106 -8.73 -22.58 2.49
C GLY A 106 -7.76 -21.55 1.95
N ALA A 107 -6.48 -21.80 2.17
CA ALA A 107 -5.37 -20.99 1.65
C ALA A 107 -4.31 -21.88 1.01
N VAL A 108 -3.94 -21.59 -0.24
CA VAL A 108 -2.83 -22.23 -0.93
C VAL A 108 -1.58 -21.41 -0.63
N LEU A 109 -0.70 -21.95 0.19
CA LEU A 109 0.55 -21.30 0.59
C LEU A 109 1.65 -21.62 -0.42
N VAL A 110 2.07 -20.64 -1.22
CA VAL A 110 3.10 -20.84 -2.24
C VAL A 110 4.45 -20.36 -1.70
N VAL A 111 5.42 -21.28 -1.68
CA VAL A 111 6.79 -21.01 -1.24
C VAL A 111 7.76 -21.32 -2.39
N ASP A 112 8.68 -20.39 -2.68
CA ASP A 112 9.72 -20.59 -3.68
C ASP A 112 10.79 -21.56 -3.17
N ALA A 113 11.02 -22.65 -3.90
CA ALA A 113 12.03 -23.66 -3.58
C ALA A 113 13.48 -23.15 -3.58
N THR A 114 13.72 -21.93 -4.09
CA THR A 114 15.06 -21.34 -4.14
C THR A 114 15.31 -20.32 -3.03
N GLN A 115 14.22 -19.75 -2.48
CA GLN A 115 14.30 -18.69 -1.45
C GLN A 115 13.86 -19.22 -0.07
N GLY A 116 12.95 -20.18 -0.05
CA GLY A 116 12.40 -20.75 1.19
C GLY A 116 11.39 -19.83 1.86
N VAL A 117 11.22 -19.98 3.18
CA VAL A 117 10.29 -19.20 3.98
C VAL A 117 10.82 -17.76 4.13
N GLU A 118 9.95 -16.77 3.89
CA GLU A 118 10.24 -15.35 3.99
C GLU A 118 9.29 -14.67 5.01
N ALA A 119 9.58 -13.44 5.46
CA ALA A 119 8.81 -12.76 6.50
C ALA A 119 7.31 -12.68 6.21
N GLN A 120 6.94 -12.35 4.97
CA GLN A 120 5.53 -12.27 4.56
C GLN A 120 4.87 -13.66 4.48
N THR A 121 5.63 -14.72 4.28
CA THR A 121 5.11 -16.10 4.34
C THR A 121 4.53 -16.37 5.73
N LEU A 122 5.30 -16.05 6.78
CA LEU A 122 4.86 -16.20 8.17
C LEU A 122 3.64 -15.33 8.49
N ALA A 123 3.69 -14.05 8.15
CA ALA A 123 2.59 -13.12 8.39
C ALA A 123 1.28 -13.60 7.74
N ASN A 124 1.34 -14.06 6.48
CA ASN A 124 0.19 -14.57 5.76
C ASN A 124 -0.36 -15.88 6.36
N VAL A 125 0.53 -16.76 6.83
CA VAL A 125 0.11 -18.00 7.52
C VAL A 125 -0.62 -17.69 8.82
N TYR A 126 -0.11 -16.77 9.64
CA TYR A 126 -0.81 -16.38 10.88
C TYR A 126 -2.18 -15.77 10.57
N LEU A 127 -2.30 -14.93 9.54
CA LEU A 127 -3.59 -14.40 9.11
C LEU A 127 -4.56 -15.51 8.64
N ALA A 128 -4.04 -16.56 7.98
CA ALA A 128 -4.85 -17.71 7.56
C ALA A 128 -5.32 -18.54 8.78
N LEU A 129 -4.44 -18.77 9.76
CA LEU A 129 -4.75 -19.47 11.01
C LEU A 129 -5.76 -18.69 11.88
N ASP A 130 -5.64 -17.37 11.96
CA ASP A 130 -6.59 -16.50 12.67
C ASP A 130 -8.01 -16.57 12.07
N ASN A 131 -8.14 -16.98 10.81
CA ASN A 131 -9.41 -17.19 10.11
C ASN A 131 -9.83 -18.67 10.05
N ASP A 132 -9.18 -19.57 10.80
CA ASP A 132 -9.46 -21.01 10.83
C ASP A 132 -9.41 -21.68 9.44
N LEU A 133 -8.51 -21.25 8.55
CA LEU A 133 -8.42 -21.78 7.19
C LEU A 133 -7.59 -23.06 7.13
N GLU A 134 -7.99 -23.97 6.25
CA GLU A 134 -7.17 -25.11 5.85
C GLU A 134 -6.01 -24.60 4.96
N ILE A 135 -4.76 -24.84 5.37
CA ILE A 135 -3.57 -24.38 4.65
C ILE A 135 -2.97 -25.51 3.83
N LEU A 136 -2.83 -25.31 2.53
CA LEU A 136 -2.23 -26.25 1.60
C LEU A 136 -0.84 -25.73 1.16
N PRO A 137 0.28 -26.31 1.68
CA PRO A 137 1.62 -25.92 1.27
C PRO A 137 1.94 -26.37 -0.17
N VAL A 138 2.47 -25.46 -0.97
CA VAL A 138 2.88 -25.67 -2.37
C VAL A 138 4.29 -25.12 -2.57
N ILE A 139 5.22 -26.00 -2.91
CA ILE A 139 6.62 -25.68 -3.15
C ILE A 139 6.79 -25.38 -4.64
N ASN A 140 7.00 -24.13 -5.00
CA ASN A 140 7.04 -23.67 -6.39
C ASN A 140 8.45 -23.47 -6.91
N LYS A 141 8.57 -23.36 -8.23
CA LYS A 141 9.82 -23.13 -8.98
C LYS A 141 10.81 -24.29 -8.92
N ILE A 142 10.30 -25.53 -8.78
CA ILE A 142 11.15 -26.73 -8.77
C ILE A 142 11.90 -26.96 -10.09
N ASP A 143 11.56 -26.23 -11.15
CA ASP A 143 12.24 -26.26 -12.45
C ASP A 143 13.60 -25.52 -12.44
N LEU A 144 13.90 -24.74 -11.41
CA LEU A 144 15.13 -23.99 -11.31
C LEU A 144 16.28 -24.88 -10.79
N PRO A 145 17.53 -24.73 -11.33
CA PRO A 145 18.68 -25.55 -10.89
C PRO A 145 19.08 -25.36 -9.43
N SER A 146 18.69 -24.23 -8.81
CA SER A 146 18.97 -23.91 -7.40
C SER A 146 17.84 -24.29 -6.46
N ALA A 147 16.77 -24.95 -6.97
CA ALA A 147 15.64 -25.35 -6.15
C ALA A 147 16.03 -26.43 -5.13
N ASP A 148 15.62 -26.25 -3.88
CA ASP A 148 15.74 -27.22 -2.79
C ASP A 148 14.38 -27.47 -2.15
N PRO A 149 13.52 -28.31 -2.76
CA PRO A 149 12.19 -28.59 -2.23
C PRO A 149 12.19 -29.20 -0.83
N GLU A 150 13.10 -30.16 -0.58
CA GLU A 150 13.17 -30.85 0.72
C GLU A 150 13.66 -29.92 1.84
N GLY A 151 14.64 -29.05 1.56
CA GLY A 151 15.06 -28.01 2.49
C GLY A 151 13.96 -27.01 2.77
N THR A 152 13.16 -26.64 1.77
CA THR A 152 12.03 -25.73 1.91
C THR A 152 10.90 -26.35 2.74
N LYS A 153 10.57 -27.63 2.53
CA LYS A 153 9.58 -28.37 3.35
C LYS A 153 10.01 -28.37 4.82
N LYS A 154 11.27 -28.70 5.08
CA LYS A 154 11.81 -28.67 6.43
C LYS A 154 11.73 -27.29 7.08
N GLN A 155 11.99 -26.21 6.33
CA GLN A 155 11.81 -24.85 6.84
C GLN A 155 10.36 -24.55 7.23
N ILE A 156 9.40 -24.98 6.41
CA ILE A 156 7.97 -24.84 6.71
C ILE A 156 7.60 -25.56 8.01
N GLU A 157 8.12 -26.78 8.23
CA GLU A 157 7.89 -27.52 9.47
C GLU A 157 8.55 -26.85 10.67
N ASP A 158 9.84 -26.50 10.55
CA ASP A 158 10.63 -25.97 11.66
C ASP A 158 10.24 -24.55 12.05
N GLU A 159 9.93 -23.68 11.06
CA GLU A 159 9.69 -22.24 11.27
C GLU A 159 8.20 -21.89 11.41
N ILE A 160 7.32 -22.64 10.74
CA ILE A 160 5.87 -22.38 10.72
C ILE A 160 5.11 -23.40 11.57
N GLY A 161 5.61 -24.63 11.66
CA GLY A 161 4.94 -25.72 12.35
C GLY A 161 3.83 -26.39 11.55
N LEU A 162 3.78 -26.18 10.22
CA LEU A 162 2.85 -26.86 9.33
C LEU A 162 3.44 -28.20 8.88
N ASP A 163 2.58 -29.24 8.88
CA ASP A 163 2.92 -30.55 8.32
C ASP A 163 3.12 -30.43 6.80
N THR A 164 4.21 -30.97 6.29
CA THR A 164 4.57 -30.94 4.86
C THR A 164 4.57 -32.30 4.18
N ASP A 165 4.10 -33.36 4.85
CA ASP A 165 4.02 -34.71 4.27
C ASP A 165 3.22 -34.74 2.96
N ASP A 166 2.18 -33.92 2.88
CA ASP A 166 1.32 -33.73 1.71
C ASP A 166 1.64 -32.45 0.89
N ALA A 167 2.78 -31.79 1.13
CA ALA A 167 3.17 -30.61 0.38
C ALA A 167 3.45 -30.96 -1.09
N LEU A 168 2.97 -30.11 -2.00
CA LEU A 168 3.04 -30.37 -3.43
C LEU A 168 4.22 -29.64 -4.08
N ASP A 169 5.04 -30.36 -4.80
CA ASP A 169 6.16 -29.83 -5.56
C ASP A 169 5.70 -29.44 -6.96
N VAL A 170 5.75 -28.14 -7.30
CA VAL A 170 5.21 -27.63 -8.55
C VAL A 170 6.16 -26.69 -9.29
N SER A 171 5.90 -26.53 -10.57
CA SER A 171 6.40 -25.39 -11.35
C SER A 171 5.21 -24.69 -12.01
N ALA A 172 4.78 -23.59 -11.44
CA ALA A 172 3.72 -22.78 -12.03
C ALA A 172 4.07 -22.31 -13.45
N LYS A 173 5.36 -22.05 -13.72
CA LYS A 173 5.86 -21.65 -15.05
C LYS A 173 5.66 -22.73 -16.11
N THR A 174 5.96 -24.00 -15.80
CA THR A 174 5.85 -25.11 -16.74
C THR A 174 4.51 -25.84 -16.66
N GLY A 175 3.74 -25.64 -15.61
CA GLY A 175 2.48 -26.34 -15.32
C GLY A 175 2.67 -27.68 -14.61
N LEU A 176 3.90 -28.08 -14.29
CA LEU A 176 4.20 -29.34 -13.62
C LEU A 176 3.58 -29.36 -12.23
N GLY A 177 2.83 -30.40 -11.87
CA GLY A 177 2.24 -30.62 -10.55
C GLY A 177 0.99 -29.78 -10.25
N VAL A 178 0.61 -28.82 -11.09
CA VAL A 178 -0.53 -27.92 -10.83
C VAL A 178 -1.87 -28.67 -10.85
N ASP A 179 -2.00 -29.74 -11.64
CA ASP A 179 -3.18 -30.62 -11.60
C ASP A 179 -3.38 -31.29 -10.25
N GLN A 180 -2.28 -31.59 -9.54
CA GLN A 180 -2.35 -32.16 -8.20
C GLN A 180 -2.83 -31.12 -7.19
N VAL A 181 -2.43 -29.84 -7.33
CA VAL A 181 -2.93 -28.74 -6.49
C VAL A 181 -4.45 -28.65 -6.56
N LEU A 182 -5.03 -28.71 -7.78
CA LEU A 182 -6.48 -28.65 -7.97
C LEU A 182 -7.20 -29.83 -7.30
N GLU A 183 -6.64 -31.03 -7.39
CA GLU A 183 -7.21 -32.22 -6.72
C GLU A 183 -7.09 -32.14 -5.19
N GLU A 184 -5.98 -31.63 -4.66
CA GLU A 184 -5.83 -31.47 -3.20
C GLU A 184 -6.74 -30.34 -2.66
N ILE A 185 -7.00 -29.29 -3.41
CA ILE A 185 -8.03 -28.29 -3.07
C ILE A 185 -9.40 -28.96 -2.93
N VAL A 186 -9.78 -29.85 -3.85
CA VAL A 186 -11.05 -30.61 -3.77
C VAL A 186 -11.13 -31.43 -2.51
N LYS A 187 -10.02 -32.10 -2.11
CA LYS A 187 -9.98 -33.02 -0.98
C LYS A 187 -9.92 -32.32 0.38
N LYS A 188 -9.02 -31.33 0.50
CA LYS A 188 -8.64 -30.73 1.79
C LYS A 188 -9.44 -29.50 2.13
N VAL A 189 -9.68 -28.59 1.17
CA VAL A 189 -10.47 -27.40 1.45
C VAL A 189 -11.91 -27.79 1.73
N PRO A 190 -12.46 -27.48 2.92
CA PRO A 190 -13.82 -27.86 3.25
C PRO A 190 -14.83 -27.11 2.39
N ALA A 191 -16.00 -27.74 2.19
CA ALA A 191 -17.12 -27.06 1.58
C ALA A 191 -17.66 -25.99 2.55
N PRO A 192 -18.14 -24.85 2.03
CA PRO A 192 -18.71 -23.81 2.88
C PRO A 192 -19.93 -24.31 3.64
N THR A 193 -20.00 -23.95 4.90
CA THR A 193 -21.16 -24.22 5.77
C THR A 193 -22.11 -23.01 5.73
N GLY A 194 -23.36 -23.22 5.99
CA GLY A 194 -24.36 -22.14 6.08
C GLY A 194 -25.76 -22.64 5.79
N ASP A 195 -26.73 -22.10 6.50
CA ASP A 195 -28.15 -22.48 6.32
C ASP A 195 -28.77 -21.68 5.16
N LEU A 196 -29.15 -22.38 4.10
CA LEU A 196 -29.80 -21.80 2.92
C LEU A 196 -31.20 -21.21 3.22
N THR A 197 -31.81 -21.58 4.33
CA THR A 197 -33.16 -21.16 4.74
C THR A 197 -33.13 -20.05 5.79
N ALA A 198 -31.98 -19.75 6.35
CA ALA A 198 -31.79 -18.66 7.31
C ALA A 198 -31.97 -17.28 6.64
N PRO A 199 -32.17 -16.22 7.43
CA PRO A 199 -32.11 -14.85 6.91
C PRO A 199 -30.78 -14.57 6.20
N LEU A 200 -30.83 -13.81 5.11
CA LEU A 200 -29.63 -13.43 4.36
C LEU A 200 -28.59 -12.81 5.29
N LYS A 201 -27.36 -13.30 5.18
CA LYS A 201 -26.20 -12.80 5.88
C LYS A 201 -24.97 -12.87 4.96
N ALA A 202 -24.62 -11.76 4.36
CA ALA A 202 -23.51 -11.66 3.43
C ALA A 202 -22.54 -10.55 3.85
N LEU A 203 -21.24 -10.83 3.75
CA LEU A 203 -20.17 -9.90 4.08
C LEU A 203 -19.70 -9.18 2.82
N ILE A 204 -19.62 -7.87 2.88
CA ILE A 204 -18.98 -7.07 1.82
C ILE A 204 -17.47 -7.13 2.04
N PHE A 205 -16.73 -7.82 1.18
CA PHE A 205 -15.28 -7.90 1.28
C PHE A 205 -14.56 -6.92 0.35
N ASP A 206 -15.22 -6.42 -0.70
CA ASP A 206 -14.74 -5.36 -1.59
C ASP A 206 -15.92 -4.60 -2.20
N SER A 207 -15.68 -3.41 -2.72
CA SER A 207 -16.67 -2.66 -3.49
C SER A 207 -15.98 -1.82 -4.57
N LYS A 208 -16.68 -1.56 -5.67
CA LYS A 208 -16.19 -0.71 -6.74
C LYS A 208 -17.30 0.17 -7.31
N TYR A 209 -16.91 1.35 -7.77
CA TYR A 209 -17.82 2.21 -8.50
C TYR A 209 -17.76 1.89 -10.00
N ASP A 210 -18.93 1.71 -10.58
CA ASP A 210 -19.11 1.52 -12.02
C ASP A 210 -20.01 2.66 -12.53
N ASP A 211 -19.57 3.39 -13.55
CA ASP A 211 -20.30 4.57 -14.05
C ASP A 211 -21.71 4.25 -14.55
N TYR A 212 -21.98 3.00 -14.93
CA TYR A 212 -23.28 2.53 -15.44
C TYR A 212 -24.14 1.83 -14.41
N ARG A 213 -23.51 1.09 -13.47
CA ARG A 213 -24.21 0.24 -12.49
C ARG A 213 -24.26 0.86 -11.08
N GLY A 214 -23.54 1.97 -10.87
CA GLY A 214 -23.32 2.53 -9.53
C GLY A 214 -22.35 1.69 -8.71
N VAL A 215 -22.57 1.61 -7.41
CA VAL A 215 -21.74 0.79 -6.53
C VAL A 215 -22.02 -0.70 -6.77
N VAL A 216 -20.99 -1.46 -7.06
CA VAL A 216 -20.98 -2.92 -7.17
C VAL A 216 -20.34 -3.47 -5.90
N LEU A 217 -21.12 -4.23 -5.12
CA LEU A 217 -20.67 -4.86 -3.88
C LEU A 217 -20.14 -6.26 -4.17
N SER A 218 -18.90 -6.56 -3.84
CA SER A 218 -18.35 -7.91 -3.84
C SER A 218 -18.67 -8.56 -2.49
N VAL A 219 -19.40 -9.67 -2.50
CA VAL A 219 -19.95 -10.28 -1.30
C VAL A 219 -19.63 -11.76 -1.19
N ARG A 220 -19.42 -12.21 0.05
CA ARG A 220 -19.45 -13.60 0.47
C ARG A 220 -20.75 -13.87 1.20
N VAL A 221 -21.58 -14.77 0.68
CA VAL A 221 -22.83 -15.17 1.33
C VAL A 221 -22.56 -16.25 2.35
N PHE A 222 -22.80 -15.99 3.64
CA PHE A 222 -22.63 -16.93 4.73
C PHE A 222 -23.90 -17.71 5.02
N GLU A 223 -25.04 -17.04 5.01
CA GLU A 223 -26.36 -17.66 5.28
C GLU A 223 -27.40 -17.10 4.32
N GLY A 224 -28.44 -17.90 4.04
CA GLY A 224 -29.58 -17.50 3.22
C GLY A 224 -29.26 -17.45 1.72
N THR A 225 -30.07 -16.69 1.04
CA THR A 225 -29.99 -16.47 -0.41
C THR A 225 -30.35 -15.03 -0.75
N VAL A 226 -29.84 -14.53 -1.89
CA VAL A 226 -30.20 -13.23 -2.45
C VAL A 226 -30.37 -13.32 -3.96
N LYS A 227 -31.39 -12.65 -4.48
CA LYS A 227 -31.71 -12.62 -5.92
C LYS A 227 -32.16 -11.23 -6.36
N LYS A 228 -32.22 -11.04 -7.66
CA LYS A 228 -32.76 -9.82 -8.25
C LYS A 228 -34.18 -9.52 -7.73
N GLY A 229 -34.42 -8.25 -7.36
CA GLY A 229 -35.71 -7.74 -6.85
C GLY A 229 -35.87 -7.89 -5.33
N ASP A 230 -34.98 -8.59 -4.64
CA ASP A 230 -34.99 -8.64 -3.19
C ASP A 230 -34.64 -7.25 -2.61
N LYS A 231 -35.20 -6.93 -1.45
CA LYS A 231 -34.82 -5.74 -0.69
C LYS A 231 -33.76 -6.09 0.32
N ILE A 232 -32.60 -5.49 0.18
CA ILE A 232 -31.48 -5.67 1.10
C ILE A 232 -31.36 -4.44 2.01
N ARG A 233 -30.81 -4.67 3.20
CA ARG A 233 -30.40 -3.63 4.15
C ARG A 233 -28.91 -3.77 4.44
N LEU A 234 -28.20 -2.65 4.38
CA LEU A 234 -26.82 -2.52 4.88
C LEU A 234 -26.91 -2.29 6.39
N MET A 235 -26.30 -3.16 7.18
CA MET A 235 -26.53 -3.15 8.64
C MET A 235 -25.85 -1.98 9.35
N ASN A 236 -24.74 -1.46 8.80
CA ASN A 236 -24.00 -0.33 9.39
C ASN A 236 -24.74 1.01 9.16
N SER A 237 -25.12 1.31 7.91
CA SER A 237 -25.86 2.55 7.59
C SER A 237 -27.36 2.46 7.87
N GLY A 238 -27.91 1.25 7.93
CA GLY A 238 -29.35 1.00 8.04
C GLY A 238 -30.14 1.29 6.75
N THR A 239 -29.47 1.67 5.67
CA THR A 239 -30.11 2.00 4.39
C THR A 239 -30.58 0.75 3.65
N GLU A 240 -31.71 0.90 2.93
CA GLU A 240 -32.35 -0.19 2.20
C GLU A 240 -32.29 0.06 0.69
N TYR A 241 -32.00 -0.99 -0.05
CA TYR A 241 -31.90 -0.95 -1.51
C TYR A 241 -32.58 -2.16 -2.14
N GLU A 242 -33.09 -1.99 -3.35
CA GLU A 242 -33.59 -3.10 -4.16
C GLU A 242 -32.46 -3.64 -5.03
N VAL A 243 -32.26 -4.96 -5.01
CA VAL A 243 -31.25 -5.64 -5.80
C VAL A 243 -31.58 -5.57 -7.28
N ALA A 244 -30.73 -4.91 -8.06
CA ALA A 244 -30.88 -4.79 -9.50
C ALA A 244 -30.35 -6.03 -10.23
N GLU A 245 -29.22 -6.57 -9.77
CA GLU A 245 -28.56 -7.76 -10.34
C GLU A 245 -27.71 -8.44 -9.29
N VAL A 246 -27.62 -9.76 -9.35
CA VAL A 246 -26.63 -10.59 -8.65
C VAL A 246 -25.86 -11.41 -9.67
N GLY A 247 -24.59 -11.73 -9.37
CA GLY A 247 -23.76 -12.51 -10.28
C GLY A 247 -22.42 -12.91 -9.69
N ILE A 248 -21.62 -13.53 -10.53
CA ILE A 248 -20.24 -13.96 -10.24
C ILE A 248 -19.29 -13.37 -11.29
N ASN A 249 -18.00 -13.26 -10.98
CA ASN A 249 -16.97 -12.98 -11.96
C ASN A 249 -16.37 -14.30 -12.47
N SER A 250 -16.44 -14.58 -13.80
CA SER A 250 -15.92 -15.81 -14.39
C SER A 250 -15.22 -15.53 -15.74
N PRO A 251 -14.01 -15.03 -15.83
CA PRO A 251 -13.44 -13.85 -15.16
C PRO A 251 -14.24 -12.58 -15.37
N LYS A 252 -15.06 -12.52 -16.45
CA LYS A 252 -15.96 -11.39 -16.71
C LYS A 252 -17.24 -11.53 -15.86
N PRO A 253 -17.87 -10.42 -15.51
CA PRO A 253 -19.14 -10.46 -14.78
C PRO A 253 -20.20 -11.30 -15.51
N LEU A 254 -20.76 -12.26 -14.80
CA LEU A 254 -21.81 -13.15 -15.29
C LEU A 254 -23.00 -13.11 -14.33
N ALA A 255 -24.12 -12.57 -14.81
CA ALA A 255 -25.35 -12.52 -14.03
C ALA A 255 -25.85 -13.93 -13.65
N ARG A 256 -26.40 -14.05 -12.44
CA ARG A 256 -26.99 -15.28 -11.90
C ARG A 256 -28.40 -14.99 -11.42
N ASP A 257 -29.21 -16.03 -11.34
CA ASP A 257 -30.59 -15.91 -10.81
C ASP A 257 -30.57 -15.71 -9.29
N VAL A 258 -29.61 -16.34 -8.60
CA VAL A 258 -29.49 -16.33 -7.14
C VAL A 258 -28.03 -16.53 -6.71
N LEU A 259 -27.63 -15.85 -5.64
CA LEU A 259 -26.47 -16.18 -4.83
C LEU A 259 -26.97 -16.84 -3.54
N MET A 260 -26.30 -17.87 -3.08
CA MET A 260 -26.67 -18.67 -1.91
C MET A 260 -25.51 -18.82 -0.92
N ALA A 261 -25.81 -19.27 0.28
CA ALA A 261 -24.80 -19.56 1.29
C ALA A 261 -23.67 -20.41 0.69
N GLY A 262 -22.45 -19.91 0.76
CA GLY A 262 -21.26 -20.48 0.15
C GLY A 262 -20.77 -19.73 -1.09
N ASP A 263 -21.59 -18.96 -1.77
CA ASP A 263 -21.17 -18.24 -2.97
C ASP A 263 -20.32 -16.99 -2.66
N VAL A 264 -19.33 -16.76 -3.49
CA VAL A 264 -18.62 -15.49 -3.64
C VAL A 264 -19.07 -14.85 -4.96
N GLY A 265 -19.59 -13.64 -4.89
CA GLY A 265 -20.14 -12.98 -6.06
C GLY A 265 -20.31 -11.48 -5.89
N TYR A 266 -21.15 -10.88 -6.73
CA TYR A 266 -21.43 -9.46 -6.64
C TYR A 266 -22.94 -9.17 -6.56
N ILE A 267 -23.26 -8.04 -5.92
CA ILE A 267 -24.61 -7.46 -5.86
C ILE A 267 -24.54 -6.04 -6.40
N THR A 268 -25.48 -5.68 -7.27
CA THR A 268 -25.74 -4.29 -7.65
C THR A 268 -27.15 -3.89 -7.19
N ALA A 269 -27.27 -2.73 -6.59
CA ALA A 269 -28.52 -2.26 -6.02
C ALA A 269 -28.78 -0.76 -6.28
N ALA A 270 -28.24 -0.22 -7.37
CA ALA A 270 -28.36 1.19 -7.76
C ALA A 270 -28.03 2.18 -6.63
N ILE A 271 -27.06 1.83 -5.79
CA ILE A 271 -26.58 2.63 -4.68
C ILE A 271 -25.90 3.87 -5.26
N LYS A 272 -26.42 5.05 -4.94
CA LYS A 272 -25.93 6.33 -5.48
C LYS A 272 -24.99 7.04 -4.52
N ASP A 273 -25.24 6.92 -3.22
CA ASP A 273 -24.39 7.52 -2.21
C ASP A 273 -23.31 6.51 -1.79
N ILE A 274 -22.10 6.86 -2.13
CA ILE A 274 -20.89 6.07 -1.82
C ILE A 274 -20.74 5.86 -0.31
N LYS A 275 -21.14 6.86 0.49
CA LYS A 275 -21.00 6.86 1.96
C LYS A 275 -21.88 5.84 2.67
N ASP A 276 -22.93 5.34 1.99
CA ASP A 276 -23.81 4.31 2.54
C ASP A 276 -23.15 2.93 2.56
N THR A 277 -22.10 2.71 1.75
CA THR A 277 -21.44 1.43 1.63
C THR A 277 -20.08 1.43 2.31
N ARG A 278 -19.81 0.37 3.04
CA ARG A 278 -18.54 0.17 3.72
C ARG A 278 -18.08 -1.27 3.59
N VAL A 279 -16.81 -1.46 3.25
CA VAL A 279 -16.21 -2.80 3.28
C VAL A 279 -16.19 -3.33 4.71
N GLY A 280 -16.58 -4.59 4.89
CA GLY A 280 -16.79 -5.20 6.19
C GLY A 280 -18.22 -5.07 6.73
N ASP A 281 -19.12 -4.36 6.02
CA ASP A 281 -20.53 -4.31 6.40
C ASP A 281 -21.26 -5.61 6.04
N THR A 282 -22.35 -5.87 6.77
CA THR A 282 -23.22 -7.02 6.56
C THR A 282 -24.43 -6.60 5.74
N VAL A 283 -24.68 -7.35 4.66
CA VAL A 283 -25.90 -7.26 3.87
C VAL A 283 -26.89 -8.29 4.39
N THR A 284 -28.11 -7.83 4.68
CA THR A 284 -29.22 -8.69 5.12
C THR A 284 -30.51 -8.42 4.35
N ASP A 285 -31.50 -9.31 4.46
CA ASP A 285 -32.85 -9.08 3.90
C ASP A 285 -33.55 -7.98 4.71
N ALA A 286 -34.03 -6.95 4.07
CA ALA A 286 -34.74 -5.85 4.72
C ALA A 286 -36.06 -6.31 5.38
N ASN A 287 -36.75 -7.33 4.83
CA ASN A 287 -38.02 -7.84 5.34
C ASN A 287 -37.82 -8.88 6.46
N ASN A 288 -36.68 -9.58 6.47
CA ASN A 288 -36.31 -10.59 7.48
C ASN A 288 -34.83 -10.45 7.85
N PRO A 289 -34.46 -9.38 8.57
CA PRO A 289 -33.08 -9.09 8.85
C PRO A 289 -32.47 -10.07 9.86
N THR A 290 -31.19 -10.39 9.67
CA THR A 290 -30.42 -11.15 10.67
C THR A 290 -30.30 -10.35 11.97
N ALA A 291 -30.30 -11.06 13.10
CA ALA A 291 -30.27 -10.43 14.42
C ALA A 291 -28.92 -9.78 14.77
N LYS A 292 -27.82 -10.30 14.22
CA LYS A 292 -26.46 -9.81 14.49
C LYS A 292 -25.68 -9.68 13.19
N PRO A 293 -24.94 -8.57 13.01
CA PRO A 293 -24.01 -8.47 11.89
C PRO A 293 -22.90 -9.53 11.99
N LEU A 294 -22.23 -9.79 10.89
CA LEU A 294 -20.95 -10.49 10.89
C LEU A 294 -19.91 -9.63 11.60
N GLU A 295 -18.90 -10.27 12.16
CA GLU A 295 -17.73 -9.52 12.61
C GLU A 295 -17.11 -8.85 11.40
N GLY A 296 -17.17 -7.51 11.43
CA GLY A 296 -16.60 -6.69 10.37
C GLY A 296 -15.08 -6.66 10.47
N TYR A 297 -14.44 -6.13 9.44
CA TYR A 297 -12.99 -5.96 9.45
C TYR A 297 -12.55 -4.89 10.44
N ARG A 298 -11.40 -5.12 11.08
CA ARG A 298 -10.73 -4.12 11.92
C ARG A 298 -10.40 -2.90 11.06
N GLN A 299 -10.77 -1.71 11.52
CA GLN A 299 -10.32 -0.49 10.86
C GLN A 299 -8.80 -0.37 11.00
N MET A 300 -8.14 -0.23 9.85
CA MET A 300 -6.72 0.08 9.85
C MET A 300 -6.52 1.58 10.07
N THR A 301 -5.61 1.90 10.96
CA THR A 301 -5.19 3.29 11.17
C THR A 301 -4.09 3.62 10.16
N PRO A 302 -4.22 4.69 9.38
CA PRO A 302 -3.14 5.13 8.50
C PRO A 302 -1.86 5.40 9.29
N MET A 303 -0.72 5.06 8.68
CA MET A 303 0.60 5.22 9.28
C MET A 303 1.37 6.37 8.67
N VAL A 304 1.12 6.66 7.40
CA VAL A 304 1.83 7.64 6.58
C VAL A 304 0.85 8.68 6.10
N TYR A 305 1.15 9.94 6.34
CA TYR A 305 0.31 11.06 5.94
C TYR A 305 1.03 11.96 4.94
N VAL A 306 0.32 12.31 3.87
CA VAL A 306 0.85 13.10 2.76
C VAL A 306 -0.18 14.14 2.34
N GLY A 307 0.28 15.36 2.04
CA GLY A 307 -0.56 16.36 1.40
C GLY A 307 -0.58 16.15 -0.11
N LEU A 308 -1.76 15.99 -0.70
CA LEU A 308 -1.99 15.91 -2.15
C LEU A 308 -2.65 17.20 -2.63
N TYR A 309 -2.01 17.88 -3.58
CA TYR A 309 -2.47 19.16 -4.12
C TYR A 309 -2.55 19.08 -5.64
N PRO A 310 -3.67 19.52 -6.27
CA PRO A 310 -3.72 19.60 -7.71
C PRO A 310 -2.81 20.74 -8.21
N THR A 311 -2.10 20.52 -9.30
CA THR A 311 -1.28 21.58 -9.94
C THR A 311 -2.12 22.76 -10.38
N ASP A 312 -3.37 22.53 -10.77
CA ASP A 312 -4.38 23.54 -11.06
C ASP A 312 -5.44 23.54 -9.94
N ASN A 313 -5.50 24.61 -9.17
CA ASN A 313 -6.47 24.77 -8.08
C ASN A 313 -7.95 24.66 -8.54
N ALA A 314 -8.26 24.86 -9.82
CA ALA A 314 -9.59 24.63 -10.36
C ALA A 314 -10.03 23.15 -10.27
N LYS A 315 -9.08 22.23 -10.25
CA LYS A 315 -9.31 20.77 -10.13
C LYS A 315 -9.46 20.26 -8.69
N PHE A 316 -9.57 21.13 -7.69
CA PHE A 316 -9.75 20.71 -6.28
C PHE A 316 -10.98 19.82 -6.08
N ASN A 317 -12.11 20.16 -6.71
CA ASN A 317 -13.32 19.35 -6.62
C ASN A 317 -13.17 18.00 -7.35
N ASP A 318 -12.48 17.99 -8.50
CA ASP A 318 -12.21 16.76 -9.24
C ASP A 318 -11.34 15.80 -8.42
N LEU A 319 -10.35 16.34 -7.69
CA LEU A 319 -9.52 15.56 -6.77
C LEU A 319 -10.34 14.99 -5.62
N ARG A 320 -11.25 15.77 -5.03
CA ARG A 320 -12.15 15.28 -3.99
C ARG A 320 -12.99 14.11 -4.48
N ASP A 321 -13.64 14.28 -5.63
CA ASP A 321 -14.53 13.27 -6.21
C ASP A 321 -13.76 11.99 -6.58
N ALA A 322 -12.50 12.12 -7.03
CA ALA A 322 -11.61 11.01 -7.29
C ALA A 322 -11.21 10.27 -5.99
N LEU A 323 -10.85 10.99 -4.93
CA LEU A 323 -10.53 10.42 -3.63
C LEU A 323 -11.73 9.69 -3.01
N GLU A 324 -12.95 10.25 -3.09
CA GLU A 324 -14.18 9.60 -2.64
C GLU A 324 -14.42 8.28 -3.41
N LYS A 325 -14.19 8.25 -4.72
CA LYS A 325 -14.31 7.02 -5.53
C LYS A 325 -13.24 5.98 -5.18
N LEU A 326 -12.00 6.41 -4.93
CA LEU A 326 -10.93 5.49 -4.53
C LEU A 326 -11.16 4.92 -3.14
N GLN A 327 -11.66 5.71 -2.19
CA GLN A 327 -11.97 5.27 -0.82
C GLN A 327 -13.02 4.15 -0.78
N LEU A 328 -13.91 4.05 -1.77
CA LEU A 328 -14.81 2.91 -1.92
C LEU A 328 -14.08 1.59 -2.12
N ASN A 329 -13.04 1.63 -2.95
CA ASN A 329 -12.25 0.46 -3.28
C ASN A 329 -11.18 0.18 -2.23
N ASP A 330 -10.82 1.19 -1.45
CA ASP A 330 -9.70 1.20 -0.53
C ASP A 330 -10.14 1.81 0.81
N ALA A 331 -10.63 0.96 1.69
CA ALA A 331 -11.12 1.37 3.00
C ALA A 331 -10.01 1.88 3.96
N ALA A 332 -8.75 1.69 3.60
CA ALA A 332 -7.61 2.16 4.36
C ALA A 332 -7.23 3.62 4.01
N LEU A 333 -7.66 4.11 2.84
CA LEU A 333 -7.45 5.50 2.44
C LEU A 333 -8.33 6.44 3.27
N THR A 334 -7.69 7.37 3.97
CA THR A 334 -8.38 8.48 4.65
C THR A 334 -7.95 9.80 4.04
N PHE A 335 -8.83 10.79 4.00
CA PHE A 335 -8.46 12.12 3.53
C PHE A 335 -9.30 13.21 4.18
N GLU A 336 -8.67 14.36 4.40
CA GLU A 336 -9.29 15.56 4.95
C GLU A 336 -8.83 16.80 4.16
N PRO A 337 -9.69 17.82 4.02
CA PRO A 337 -9.31 19.06 3.35
C PRO A 337 -8.13 19.73 4.05
N GLU A 338 -7.13 20.14 3.29
CA GLU A 338 -5.95 20.85 3.77
C GLU A 338 -5.67 22.08 2.91
N SER A 339 -5.00 23.08 3.47
CA SER A 339 -4.55 24.25 2.74
C SER A 339 -3.08 24.57 3.03
N SER A 340 -2.33 24.87 1.99
CA SER A 340 -0.94 25.32 2.07
C SER A 340 -0.82 26.73 1.50
N GLN A 341 0.00 27.57 2.14
CA GLN A 341 0.28 28.92 1.61
C GLN A 341 1.03 28.87 0.28
N ALA A 342 1.83 27.83 0.07
CA ALA A 342 2.62 27.64 -1.15
C ALA A 342 1.82 26.95 -2.26
N LEU A 343 0.96 25.97 -1.95
CA LEU A 343 0.33 25.07 -2.92
C LEU A 343 -1.19 25.32 -3.09
N GLY A 344 -1.82 26.07 -2.20
CA GLY A 344 -3.26 26.34 -2.24
C GLY A 344 -4.08 25.27 -1.52
N PHE A 345 -5.23 24.89 -2.09
CA PHE A 345 -6.13 23.91 -1.49
C PHE A 345 -5.80 22.50 -1.98
N GLY A 346 -5.83 21.54 -1.07
CA GLY A 346 -5.57 20.12 -1.31
C GLY A 346 -6.21 19.25 -0.24
N PHE A 347 -5.68 18.04 -0.11
CA PHE A 347 -6.13 17.08 0.90
C PHE A 347 -4.95 16.48 1.64
N ARG A 348 -5.08 16.35 2.94
CA ARG A 348 -4.24 15.52 3.78
C ARG A 348 -4.75 14.09 3.68
N CYS A 349 -3.95 13.20 3.11
CA CYS A 349 -4.30 11.81 2.89
C CYS A 349 -3.47 10.90 3.79
N GLY A 350 -4.14 9.90 4.38
CA GLY A 350 -3.50 8.87 5.19
C GLY A 350 -3.44 7.54 4.43
N PHE A 351 -2.29 6.86 4.55
CA PHE A 351 -1.95 5.63 3.85
C PHE A 351 -1.37 4.59 4.80
N LEU A 352 -1.44 3.30 4.44
CA LEU A 352 -0.84 2.22 5.24
C LEU A 352 0.68 2.20 5.14
N GLY A 353 1.23 2.58 4.00
CA GLY A 353 2.67 2.62 3.74
C GLY A 353 3.01 3.43 2.50
N LEU A 354 4.29 3.42 2.10
CA LEU A 354 4.74 4.16 0.92
C LEU A 354 4.25 3.56 -0.39
N LEU A 355 4.27 2.24 -0.52
CA LEU A 355 3.78 1.59 -1.74
C LEU A 355 2.30 1.86 -1.94
N HIS A 356 1.51 1.83 -0.85
CA HIS A 356 0.11 2.20 -0.89
C HIS A 356 -0.07 3.65 -1.36
N MET A 357 0.71 4.59 -0.83
CA MET A 357 0.72 6.00 -1.26
C MET A 357 1.02 6.14 -2.76
N ASP A 358 2.10 5.51 -3.23
CA ASP A 358 2.51 5.58 -4.64
C ASP A 358 1.45 5.03 -5.58
N VAL A 359 0.82 3.92 -5.20
CA VAL A 359 -0.27 3.30 -5.97
C VAL A 359 -1.45 4.25 -6.09
N ILE A 360 -1.90 4.85 -4.97
CA ILE A 360 -3.04 5.77 -4.98
C ILE A 360 -2.71 7.03 -5.78
N GLN A 361 -1.52 7.60 -5.63
CA GLN A 361 -1.09 8.75 -6.43
C GLN A 361 -1.12 8.42 -7.93
N GLU A 362 -0.53 7.30 -8.34
CA GLU A 362 -0.46 6.91 -9.73
C GLU A 362 -1.85 6.60 -10.32
N ARG A 363 -2.76 6.04 -9.52
CA ARG A 363 -4.17 5.86 -9.90
C ARG A 363 -4.89 7.19 -10.10
N LEU A 364 -4.70 8.17 -9.21
CA LEU A 364 -5.26 9.51 -9.36
C LEU A 364 -4.77 10.19 -10.66
N GLU A 365 -3.49 10.03 -10.99
CA GLU A 365 -2.90 10.57 -12.20
C GLU A 365 -3.42 9.86 -13.47
N ARG A 366 -3.46 8.53 -13.49
CA ARG A 366 -3.79 7.74 -14.69
C ARG A 366 -5.29 7.55 -14.91
N GLU A 367 -6.05 7.22 -13.85
CA GLU A 367 -7.48 6.92 -13.98
C GLU A 367 -8.35 8.20 -14.01
N PHE A 368 -7.92 9.25 -13.28
CA PHE A 368 -8.68 10.51 -13.16
C PHE A 368 -8.04 11.70 -13.88
N ASN A 369 -6.89 11.51 -14.53
CA ASN A 369 -6.16 12.54 -15.28
C ASN A 369 -5.88 13.80 -14.44
N LEU A 370 -5.42 13.60 -13.21
CA LEU A 370 -5.06 14.65 -12.26
C LEU A 370 -3.54 14.78 -12.19
N ASP A 371 -3.03 15.99 -12.42
CA ASP A 371 -1.63 16.31 -12.15
C ASP A 371 -1.51 16.76 -10.70
N LEU A 372 -0.72 16.04 -9.89
CA LEU A 372 -0.66 16.22 -8.45
C LEU A 372 0.72 16.65 -7.97
N ILE A 373 0.74 17.47 -6.93
CA ILE A 373 1.92 17.78 -6.13
C ILE A 373 1.77 17.05 -4.80
N THR A 374 2.76 16.22 -4.48
CA THR A 374 2.80 15.44 -3.26
C THR A 374 3.82 16.05 -2.30
N THR A 375 3.44 16.26 -1.04
CA THR A 375 4.37 16.72 0.01
C THR A 375 5.16 15.54 0.57
N ALA A 376 6.22 15.85 1.34
CA ALA A 376 6.96 14.81 2.06
C ALA A 376 6.03 14.04 3.03
N PRO A 377 6.12 12.71 3.08
CA PRO A 377 5.37 11.92 4.03
C PRO A 377 5.76 12.23 5.47
N SER A 378 4.80 12.15 6.35
CA SER A 378 4.96 12.28 7.80
C SER A 378 4.20 11.18 8.52
N VAL A 379 4.53 10.99 9.80
CA VAL A 379 3.80 10.12 10.71
C VAL A 379 3.00 10.95 11.70
N THR A 380 2.07 10.34 12.42
CA THR A 380 1.38 11.02 13.53
C THR A 380 2.31 11.13 14.73
N TYR A 381 2.48 12.33 15.25
CA TYR A 381 3.23 12.61 16.48
C TYR A 381 2.26 12.97 17.61
N HIS A 382 2.48 12.42 18.79
CA HIS A 382 1.77 12.85 19.99
C HIS A 382 2.60 13.91 20.72
N VAL A 383 2.07 15.11 20.81
CA VAL A 383 2.75 16.27 21.42
C VAL A 383 2.07 16.62 22.73
N ASP A 384 2.78 16.42 23.84
CA ASP A 384 2.36 16.86 25.16
C ASP A 384 2.75 18.33 25.35
N LEU A 385 1.79 19.19 25.66
CA LEU A 385 2.01 20.62 25.85
C LEU A 385 2.30 20.97 27.33
N ALA A 386 2.93 22.12 27.56
CA ALA A 386 3.28 22.57 28.87
C ALA A 386 2.04 22.93 29.77
N ASP A 387 0.90 23.20 29.15
CA ASP A 387 -0.39 23.43 29.80
C ASP A 387 -1.11 22.15 30.25
N GLY A 388 -0.54 20.98 29.94
CA GLY A 388 -1.09 19.67 30.26
C GLY A 388 -2.05 19.09 29.20
N THR A 389 -2.27 19.78 28.09
CA THR A 389 -3.03 19.26 26.96
C THR A 389 -2.14 18.42 26.03
N ALA A 390 -2.73 17.48 25.30
CA ALA A 390 -2.05 16.69 24.28
C ALA A 390 -2.66 17.01 22.90
N LYS A 391 -1.80 17.05 21.87
CA LYS A 391 -2.20 17.27 20.48
C LYS A 391 -1.58 16.20 19.60
N GLU A 392 -2.37 15.62 18.70
CA GLU A 392 -1.87 14.82 17.59
C GLU A 392 -1.48 15.74 16.44
N VAL A 393 -0.30 15.50 15.87
CA VAL A 393 0.29 16.30 14.79
C VAL A 393 0.69 15.39 13.65
N GLU A 394 -0.03 15.46 12.56
CA GLU A 394 0.23 14.72 11.32
C GLU A 394 0.96 15.58 10.29
N ASN A 395 0.69 16.88 10.30
CA ASN A 395 1.33 17.87 9.44
C ASN A 395 2.43 18.62 10.19
N PRO A 396 3.70 18.59 9.71
CA PRO A 396 4.78 19.38 10.32
C PRO A 396 4.47 20.88 10.42
N ALA A 397 3.64 21.44 9.53
CA ALA A 397 3.25 22.84 9.57
C ALA A 397 2.45 23.20 10.85
N GLU A 398 1.70 22.23 11.39
CA GLU A 398 0.85 22.38 12.58
C GLU A 398 1.57 22.15 13.91
N MET A 399 2.87 21.82 13.88
CA MET A 399 3.66 21.63 15.07
C MET A 399 3.62 22.91 15.94
N PRO A 400 3.25 22.82 17.23
CA PRO A 400 3.26 23.94 18.15
C PRO A 400 4.66 24.57 18.31
N ASP A 401 4.70 25.78 18.83
CA ASP A 401 5.96 26.44 19.14
C ASP A 401 6.78 25.65 20.16
N ALA A 402 8.08 25.55 19.93
CA ALA A 402 8.98 24.75 20.78
C ALA A 402 8.94 25.12 22.26
N SER A 403 8.57 26.37 22.62
CA SER A 403 8.41 26.82 23.98
C SER A 403 7.17 26.28 24.70
N SER A 404 6.15 25.86 23.95
CA SER A 404 4.91 25.28 24.48
C SER A 404 4.94 23.75 24.56
N ILE A 405 5.95 23.11 23.99
CA ILE A 405 6.07 21.66 23.97
C ILE A 405 6.80 21.18 25.22
N LYS A 406 6.18 20.22 25.93
CA LYS A 406 6.79 19.51 27.05
C LYS A 406 7.52 18.26 26.58
N ASP A 407 6.86 17.44 25.76
CA ASP A 407 7.40 16.19 25.22
C ASP A 407 6.79 15.89 23.86
N ILE A 408 7.51 15.13 23.02
CA ILE A 408 7.03 14.65 21.73
C ILE A 408 7.26 13.15 21.69
N LYS A 409 6.21 12.40 21.36
CA LYS A 409 6.27 10.95 21.16
C LYS A 409 6.10 10.64 19.69
N GLU A 410 6.92 9.73 19.16
CA GLU A 410 6.83 9.23 17.80
C GLU A 410 6.45 7.74 17.80
N PRO A 411 5.74 7.27 16.74
CA PRO A 411 5.40 5.85 16.62
C PRO A 411 6.64 5.04 16.32
N TYR A 412 6.79 3.93 17.01
CA TYR A 412 7.77 2.90 16.76
C TYR A 412 7.10 1.70 16.10
N VAL A 413 7.85 0.95 15.34
CA VAL A 413 7.45 -0.35 14.81
C VAL A 413 8.40 -1.42 15.30
N LYS A 414 7.87 -2.62 15.51
CA LYS A 414 8.64 -3.82 15.69
C LYS A 414 8.93 -4.38 14.30
N ALA A 415 10.18 -4.24 13.87
CA ALA A 415 10.66 -4.69 12.57
C ALA A 415 11.32 -6.06 12.70
N SER A 416 10.82 -7.04 11.96
CA SER A 416 11.37 -8.39 11.79
C SER A 416 12.12 -8.46 10.46
N ILE A 417 13.43 -8.63 10.53
CA ILE A 417 14.30 -8.64 9.35
C ILE A 417 14.91 -10.02 9.21
N MET A 418 14.43 -10.79 8.23
CA MET A 418 15.00 -12.08 7.90
C MET A 418 16.14 -11.92 6.91
N VAL A 419 17.29 -12.50 7.22
CA VAL A 419 18.51 -12.31 6.43
C VAL A 419 19.47 -13.49 6.59
N PRO A 420 20.26 -13.86 5.54
CA PRO A 420 21.33 -14.82 5.69
C PRO A 420 22.40 -14.33 6.68
N ASN A 421 23.04 -15.26 7.40
CA ASN A 421 24.04 -14.98 8.45
C ASN A 421 25.13 -13.98 8.02
N ASP A 422 25.56 -14.03 6.77
CA ASP A 422 26.63 -13.18 6.22
C ASP A 422 26.26 -11.68 6.22
N TYR A 423 24.97 -11.36 6.22
CA TYR A 423 24.47 -9.98 6.14
C TYR A 423 23.94 -9.42 7.46
N VAL A 424 23.99 -10.18 8.56
CA VAL A 424 23.53 -9.71 9.89
C VAL A 424 24.26 -8.43 10.31
N GLY A 425 25.59 -8.35 10.11
CA GLY A 425 26.37 -7.16 10.45
C GLY A 425 25.90 -5.89 9.74
N PRO A 426 25.80 -5.87 8.39
CA PRO A 426 25.23 -4.75 7.63
C PRO A 426 23.81 -4.35 8.06
N VAL A 427 22.93 -5.31 8.36
CA VAL A 427 21.58 -5.05 8.83
C VAL A 427 21.59 -4.36 10.20
N MET A 428 22.37 -4.89 11.14
CA MET A 428 22.51 -4.27 12.47
C MET A 428 23.05 -2.85 12.39
N GLU A 429 24.04 -2.59 11.53
CA GLU A 429 24.59 -1.25 11.32
C GLU A 429 23.53 -0.30 10.75
N LEU A 430 22.76 -0.75 9.77
CA LEU A 430 21.66 0.04 9.20
C LEU A 430 20.61 0.38 10.27
N CYS A 431 20.14 -0.61 11.03
CA CYS A 431 19.16 -0.40 12.10
C CYS A 431 19.65 0.58 13.16
N GLN A 432 20.92 0.48 13.59
CA GLN A 432 21.51 1.42 14.54
C GLN A 432 21.58 2.84 14.00
N ARG A 433 21.98 3.03 12.75
CA ARG A 433 21.98 4.35 12.07
C ARG A 433 20.57 4.95 12.00
N LYS A 434 19.54 4.10 11.93
CA LYS A 434 18.11 4.47 11.90
C LYS A 434 17.47 4.52 13.28
N ARG A 435 18.27 4.72 14.33
CA ARG A 435 17.82 4.85 15.74
C ARG A 435 17.10 3.60 16.26
N GLY A 436 17.31 2.44 15.62
CA GLY A 436 16.72 1.19 16.03
C GLY A 436 17.22 0.72 17.38
N ILE A 437 16.31 0.20 18.19
CA ILE A 437 16.59 -0.44 19.48
C ILE A 437 16.54 -1.94 19.25
N PHE A 438 17.68 -2.61 19.45
CA PHE A 438 17.75 -4.07 19.29
C PHE A 438 16.91 -4.78 20.36
N GLU A 439 16.08 -5.74 19.93
CA GLU A 439 15.29 -6.59 20.83
C GLU A 439 15.95 -7.96 20.97
N THR A 440 15.97 -8.73 19.90
CA THR A 440 16.50 -10.10 19.89
C THR A 440 16.98 -10.49 18.49
N MET A 441 17.65 -11.63 18.42
CA MET A 441 18.08 -12.27 17.19
C MET A 441 17.78 -13.77 17.31
N GLU A 442 16.98 -14.29 16.41
CA GLU A 442 16.50 -15.67 16.40
C GLU A 442 17.09 -16.39 15.18
N TYR A 443 17.77 -17.51 15.43
CA TYR A 443 18.30 -18.34 14.35
C TYR A 443 17.16 -19.26 13.87
N LEU A 444 16.64 -18.98 12.67
CA LEU A 444 15.59 -19.77 12.04
C LEU A 444 16.14 -21.07 11.47
N SER A 445 17.37 -21.02 10.94
CA SER A 445 18.12 -22.18 10.43
C SER A 445 19.63 -21.95 10.58
N ASP A 446 20.45 -22.92 10.17
CA ASP A 446 21.91 -22.79 10.16
C ASP A 446 22.41 -21.64 9.27
N THR A 447 21.61 -21.16 8.33
CA THR A 447 21.97 -20.17 7.33
C THR A 447 21.20 -18.84 7.43
N ARG A 448 20.06 -18.81 8.16
CA ARG A 448 19.14 -17.67 8.23
C ARG A 448 18.86 -17.23 9.65
N VAL A 449 18.74 -15.92 9.80
CA VAL A 449 18.49 -15.25 11.09
C VAL A 449 17.36 -14.26 10.93
N ASN A 450 16.46 -14.21 11.90
CA ASN A 450 15.50 -13.14 12.09
C ASN A 450 16.04 -12.16 13.12
N VAL A 451 16.27 -10.92 12.70
CA VAL A 451 16.78 -9.85 13.56
C VAL A 451 15.64 -8.90 13.88
N ILE A 452 15.31 -8.76 15.16
CA ILE A 452 14.17 -7.97 15.62
C ILE A 452 14.65 -6.66 16.24
N TYR A 453 14.12 -5.56 15.71
CA TYR A 453 14.40 -4.20 16.15
C TYR A 453 13.13 -3.40 16.35
N HIS A 454 13.14 -2.51 17.35
CA HIS A 454 12.15 -1.42 17.43
C HIS A 454 12.73 -0.18 16.74
N ILE A 455 12.13 0.25 15.65
CA ILE A 455 12.62 1.36 14.81
C ILE A 455 11.54 2.44 14.75
N PRO A 456 11.89 3.75 14.87
CA PRO A 456 10.92 4.80 14.60
C PRO A 456 10.34 4.67 13.20
N LEU A 457 9.01 4.69 13.07
CA LEU A 457 8.35 4.55 11.76
C LEU A 457 8.84 5.60 10.77
N SER A 458 9.09 6.84 11.23
CA SER A 458 9.63 7.92 10.41
C SER A 458 10.98 7.60 9.76
N GLU A 459 11.79 6.70 10.33
CA GLU A 459 13.07 6.29 9.75
C GLU A 459 12.93 5.16 8.72
N ILE A 460 11.84 4.39 8.79
CA ILE A 460 11.54 3.34 7.81
C ILE A 460 10.99 3.94 6.53
N ILE A 461 10.11 4.94 6.65
CA ILE A 461 9.40 5.55 5.53
C ILE A 461 10.33 6.16 4.47
N PHE A 462 11.54 6.64 4.82
CA PHE A 462 12.34 7.42 3.87
C PHE A 462 13.20 6.58 2.92
N ASP A 463 14.05 5.73 3.39
CA ASP A 463 15.03 5.04 2.54
C ASP A 463 15.51 3.71 3.14
N PHE A 464 14.83 3.24 4.16
CA PHE A 464 15.25 2.05 4.90
C PHE A 464 15.23 0.80 4.04
N PHE A 465 14.14 0.59 3.31
CA PHE A 465 13.94 -0.60 2.49
C PHE A 465 14.97 -0.70 1.35
N ASP A 466 15.23 0.41 0.66
CA ASP A 466 16.22 0.46 -0.42
C ASP A 466 17.63 0.21 0.10
N LYS A 467 17.96 0.82 1.25
CA LYS A 467 19.24 0.58 1.92
C LYS A 467 19.37 -0.84 2.45
N LEU A 468 18.30 -1.42 2.95
CA LEU A 468 18.25 -2.80 3.39
C LEU A 468 18.54 -3.74 2.20
N LYS A 469 17.80 -3.59 1.10
CA LYS A 469 18.00 -4.38 -0.12
C LYS A 469 19.41 -4.21 -0.69
N SER A 470 19.91 -2.99 -0.82
CA SER A 470 21.23 -2.74 -1.39
C SER A 470 22.35 -3.31 -0.51
N SER A 471 22.25 -3.17 0.82
CA SER A 471 23.26 -3.68 1.76
C SER A 471 23.30 -5.20 1.87
N THR A 472 22.20 -5.87 1.52
CA THR A 472 22.04 -7.32 1.59
C THR A 472 21.94 -7.98 0.21
N ARG A 473 22.21 -7.25 -0.87
CA ARG A 473 22.08 -7.72 -2.26
C ARG A 473 20.69 -8.30 -2.59
N GLY A 474 19.65 -7.80 -1.95
CA GLY A 474 18.27 -8.23 -2.13
C GLY A 474 17.86 -9.47 -1.30
N TYR A 475 18.77 -10.02 -0.48
CA TYR A 475 18.47 -11.24 0.30
C TYR A 475 17.70 -10.97 1.61
N ALA A 476 17.58 -9.74 2.07
CA ALA A 476 16.82 -9.44 3.27
C ALA A 476 15.35 -9.22 2.94
N SER A 477 14.46 -9.82 3.73
CA SER A 477 13.05 -9.48 3.78
C SER A 477 12.74 -8.72 5.06
N LEU A 478 11.80 -7.79 4.97
CA LEU A 478 11.34 -6.95 6.07
C LEU A 478 9.84 -7.13 6.23
N ASP A 479 9.44 -7.37 7.45
CA ASP A 479 8.08 -7.21 7.93
C ASP A 479 8.07 -6.30 9.16
N TYR A 480 6.99 -5.56 9.39
CA TYR A 480 6.88 -4.71 10.57
C TYR A 480 5.44 -4.54 11.04
N GLU A 481 5.29 -4.42 12.33
CA GLU A 481 4.01 -4.12 12.98
C GLU A 481 4.14 -2.87 13.87
N ILE A 482 3.03 -2.15 14.05
CA ILE A 482 3.03 -1.00 14.97
C ILE A 482 3.31 -1.50 16.38
N ASP A 483 4.29 -0.86 17.02
CA ASP A 483 4.60 -1.03 18.43
C ASP A 483 3.95 0.13 19.22
N ASP A 484 4.68 0.78 20.06
CA ASP A 484 4.21 1.83 20.98
C ASP A 484 4.75 3.20 20.57
N TYR A 485 4.13 4.25 21.12
CA TYR A 485 4.65 5.60 20.99
C TYR A 485 5.73 5.86 22.05
N LYS A 486 6.95 6.22 21.61
CA LYS A 486 8.08 6.47 22.54
C LYS A 486 8.51 7.93 22.51
N PRO A 487 8.85 8.54 23.68
CA PRO A 487 9.36 9.90 23.74
C PRO A 487 10.65 10.07 22.93
N SER A 488 10.74 11.15 22.17
CA SER A 488 11.89 11.40 21.29
C SER A 488 12.21 12.89 21.19
N LYS A 489 13.51 13.21 21.07
CA LYS A 489 13.99 14.60 20.94
C LYS A 489 13.82 15.11 19.52
N LEU A 490 12.59 15.36 19.13
CA LEU A 490 12.23 15.81 17.78
C LEU A 490 12.21 17.33 17.69
N VAL A 491 12.53 17.82 16.50
CA VAL A 491 12.49 19.24 16.15
C VAL A 491 11.89 19.43 14.77
N LYS A 492 11.11 20.49 14.62
CA LYS A 492 10.63 20.94 13.31
C LYS A 492 11.73 21.68 12.57
N ILE A 493 11.95 21.31 11.32
CA ILE A 493 12.88 21.96 10.40
C ILE A 493 12.06 22.68 9.34
N ASP A 494 12.21 23.99 9.27
CA ASP A 494 11.58 24.83 8.26
C ASP A 494 12.57 25.08 7.11
N ILE A 495 12.10 24.94 5.87
CA ILE A 495 12.86 25.28 4.67
C ILE A 495 12.46 26.68 4.21
N LEU A 496 13.47 27.54 4.03
CA LEU A 496 13.29 28.90 3.53
C LEU A 496 13.94 29.05 2.16
N LEU A 497 13.18 29.52 1.21
CA LEU A 497 13.64 29.89 -0.13
C LEU A 497 13.60 31.41 -0.28
N ASN A 498 14.74 32.02 -0.56
CA ASN A 498 14.89 33.47 -0.66
C ASN A 498 14.49 34.23 0.63
N GLY A 499 14.41 33.54 1.76
CA GLY A 499 13.98 34.09 3.05
C GLY A 499 12.53 33.80 3.41
N ASP A 500 11.72 33.37 2.46
CA ASP A 500 10.32 33.01 2.68
C ASP A 500 10.24 31.53 3.07
N LYS A 501 9.44 31.23 4.09
CA LYS A 501 9.19 29.86 4.56
C LYS A 501 8.26 29.16 3.58
N VAL A 502 8.62 27.93 3.21
CA VAL A 502 7.80 27.04 2.39
C VAL A 502 7.28 25.93 3.29
N ASP A 503 6.03 26.04 3.72
CA ASP A 503 5.37 25.12 4.65
C ASP A 503 5.35 23.66 4.15
N ALA A 504 5.08 23.46 2.87
CA ALA A 504 5.05 22.16 2.22
C ALA A 504 6.41 21.43 2.17
N LEU A 505 7.52 22.13 2.43
CA LEU A 505 8.86 21.55 2.53
C LEU A 505 9.33 21.38 3.99
N SER A 506 8.53 21.77 4.97
CA SER A 506 8.84 21.60 6.39
C SER A 506 8.72 20.13 6.78
N PHE A 507 9.60 19.65 7.67
CA PHE A 507 9.59 18.28 8.15
C PHE A 507 10.05 18.19 9.61
N ILE A 508 9.80 17.05 10.24
CA ILE A 508 10.20 16.76 11.61
C ILE A 508 11.38 15.77 11.56
N ALA A 509 12.40 16.02 12.37
CA ALA A 509 13.55 15.14 12.48
C ALA A 509 14.08 15.10 13.91
N HIS A 510 14.84 14.04 14.24
CA HIS A 510 15.54 13.96 15.53
C HIS A 510 16.62 15.05 15.61
N LYS A 511 16.73 15.69 16.76
CA LYS A 511 17.59 16.85 17.01
C LYS A 511 19.06 16.60 16.65
N ASP A 512 19.56 15.40 16.92
CA ASP A 512 20.97 15.05 16.69
C ASP A 512 21.29 14.93 15.20
N PHE A 513 20.31 14.54 14.35
CA PHE A 513 20.46 14.40 12.91
C PHE A 513 19.90 15.59 12.11
N ALA A 514 19.28 16.56 12.80
CA ALA A 514 18.63 17.70 12.16
C ALA A 514 19.55 18.51 11.22
N ALA A 515 20.80 18.73 11.63
CA ALA A 515 21.78 19.50 10.86
C ALA A 515 22.26 18.72 9.60
N GLU A 516 22.39 17.40 9.69
CA GLU A 516 22.75 16.52 8.58
C GLU A 516 21.62 16.49 7.56
N ARG A 517 20.40 16.13 7.97
CA ARG A 517 19.21 16.15 7.10
C ARG A 517 18.95 17.52 6.47
N GLY A 518 19.14 18.60 7.23
CA GLY A 518 19.00 19.96 6.68
C GLY A 518 20.01 20.27 5.57
N ARG A 519 21.24 19.78 5.68
CA ARG A 519 22.27 19.91 4.62
C ARG A 519 21.91 19.09 3.39
N ASP A 520 21.51 17.84 3.57
CA ASP A 520 21.14 16.95 2.47
C ASP A 520 19.97 17.51 1.66
N ILE A 521 18.89 17.92 2.33
CA ILE A 521 17.73 18.50 1.66
C ILE A 521 18.08 19.81 0.94
N THR A 522 18.81 20.72 1.60
CA THR A 522 19.20 21.98 0.93
C THR A 522 20.11 21.72 -0.27
N SER A 523 20.93 20.66 -0.26
CA SER A 523 21.77 20.27 -1.39
C SER A 523 20.97 19.63 -2.51
N LYS A 524 19.99 18.79 -2.22
CA LYS A 524 19.05 18.21 -3.19
C LYS A 524 18.21 19.29 -3.86
N LEU A 525 17.60 20.17 -3.07
CA LEU A 525 16.82 21.31 -3.59
C LEU A 525 17.66 22.23 -4.52
N LYS A 526 18.94 22.41 -4.22
CA LYS A 526 19.84 23.18 -5.09
C LYS A 526 20.06 22.55 -6.46
N LYS A 527 20.01 21.20 -6.56
CA LYS A 527 20.14 20.48 -7.84
C LYS A 527 18.84 20.57 -8.64
N ILE A 528 17.68 20.50 -7.98
CA ILE A 528 16.35 20.43 -8.59
C ILE A 528 15.83 21.82 -8.97
N ILE A 529 15.95 22.82 -8.09
CA ILE A 529 15.41 24.15 -8.35
C ILE A 529 16.22 24.85 -9.44
N PRO A 530 15.59 25.31 -10.53
CA PRO A 530 16.30 25.94 -11.64
C PRO A 530 16.88 27.31 -11.25
N ARG A 531 18.00 27.66 -11.88
CA ARG A 531 18.60 28.99 -11.71
C ARG A 531 17.64 30.07 -12.21
N GLN A 532 17.60 31.19 -11.49
CA GLN A 532 16.82 32.34 -11.86
C GLN A 532 17.71 33.60 -12.07
N ASN A 533 17.11 34.73 -12.41
CA ASN A 533 17.84 35.99 -12.65
C ASN A 533 18.43 36.60 -11.36
N PHE A 534 18.10 36.07 -10.19
CA PHE A 534 18.62 36.47 -8.88
C PHE A 534 19.13 35.24 -8.11
N GLU A 535 19.95 35.50 -7.12
CA GLU A 535 20.48 34.43 -6.23
C GLU A 535 19.40 34.00 -5.26
N ILE A 536 19.20 32.68 -5.17
CA ILE A 536 18.23 32.06 -4.26
C ILE A 536 19.01 31.38 -3.13
N PRO A 537 19.01 31.93 -1.92
CA PRO A 537 19.45 31.21 -0.74
C PRO A 537 18.41 30.18 -0.34
N ILE A 538 18.85 28.93 -0.15
CA ILE A 538 18.07 27.83 0.41
C ILE A 538 18.60 27.63 1.82
N GLN A 539 17.72 27.66 2.81
CA GLN A 539 18.10 27.58 4.21
C GLN A 539 17.20 26.56 4.93
N ALA A 540 17.81 25.76 5.80
CA ALA A 540 17.08 24.94 6.77
C ALA A 540 17.23 25.59 8.15
N ALA A 541 16.13 25.76 8.89
CA ALA A 541 16.11 26.44 10.17
C ALA A 541 15.27 25.68 11.22
N ILE A 542 15.70 25.74 12.47
CA ILE A 542 14.92 25.32 13.64
C ILE A 542 14.51 26.60 14.36
N GLY A 543 13.22 26.95 14.28
CA GLY A 543 12.74 28.25 14.73
C GLY A 543 13.48 29.39 14.00
N SER A 544 14.18 30.24 14.75
CA SER A 544 14.97 31.35 14.17
C SER A 544 16.42 30.98 13.81
N LYS A 545 16.89 29.78 14.21
CA LYS A 545 18.30 29.36 14.03
C LYS A 545 18.47 28.61 12.71
N ILE A 546 19.27 29.16 11.79
CA ILE A 546 19.67 28.51 10.54
C ILE A 546 20.69 27.42 10.88
N ILE A 547 20.39 26.16 10.48
CA ILE A 547 21.25 24.99 10.68
C ILE A 547 22.00 24.55 9.43
N ALA A 548 21.45 24.85 8.24
CA ALA A 548 22.09 24.59 6.96
C ALA A 548 21.74 25.69 5.95
N ARG A 549 22.66 25.94 5.00
CA ARG A 549 22.44 26.93 3.94
C ARG A 549 23.20 26.54 2.68
N THR A 550 22.52 26.61 1.55
CA THR A 550 23.10 26.56 0.21
C THR A 550 22.58 27.71 -0.63
N ASN A 551 23.26 28.04 -1.74
CA ASN A 551 22.84 29.13 -2.62
C ASN A 551 22.78 28.65 -4.08
N ILE A 552 21.71 28.97 -4.78
CA ILE A 552 21.60 28.84 -6.24
C ILE A 552 22.09 30.14 -6.85
N LYS A 553 23.15 30.06 -7.67
CA LYS A 553 23.74 31.24 -8.33
C LYS A 553 22.79 31.78 -9.40
N ALA A 554 22.60 33.10 -9.45
CA ALA A 554 21.83 33.79 -10.50
C ALA A 554 22.43 33.56 -11.90
N TYR A 555 21.58 33.60 -12.94
CA TYR A 555 22.06 33.75 -14.29
C TYR A 555 22.90 35.03 -14.40
N ARG A 556 24.08 34.91 -15.00
CA ARG A 556 24.99 36.04 -15.18
C ARG A 556 25.15 36.33 -16.66
N LYS A 557 24.57 37.47 -17.11
CA LYS A 557 24.87 38.02 -18.42
C LYS A 557 26.15 38.82 -18.30
N ASP A 558 27.14 38.59 -19.17
CA ASP A 558 28.33 39.43 -19.24
C ASP A 558 27.96 40.75 -19.88
N VAL A 559 27.69 41.75 -19.03
CA VAL A 559 27.33 43.09 -19.46
C VAL A 559 28.53 43.89 -19.92
N THR A 560 29.74 43.33 -19.73
CA THR A 560 31.02 43.95 -20.07
C THR A 560 31.64 43.42 -21.37
N ALA A 561 31.11 42.34 -21.96
CA ALA A 561 31.61 41.68 -23.15
C ALA A 561 31.78 42.60 -24.39
N ARG A 562 31.00 43.69 -24.46
CA ARG A 562 31.03 44.63 -25.57
C ARG A 562 31.91 45.87 -25.29
N ILE A 563 32.60 45.91 -24.16
CA ILE A 563 33.51 47.03 -23.83
C ILE A 563 34.91 46.68 -24.32
N HIS A 564 35.26 47.18 -25.50
CA HIS A 564 36.49 46.82 -26.22
C HIS A 564 37.77 47.49 -25.71
N THR A 565 37.75 48.37 -24.76
CA THR A 565 38.98 48.98 -24.19
C THR A 565 38.75 49.58 -22.81
N GLY A 566 39.67 49.38 -21.98
CA GLY A 566 40.11 49.86 -20.69
C GLY A 566 39.45 51.07 -20.01
N ASP A 567 38.14 51.28 -20.08
CA ASP A 567 37.44 52.22 -19.22
C ASP A 567 36.94 51.52 -17.94
N PRO A 568 37.71 51.56 -16.85
CA PRO A 568 37.36 50.92 -15.59
C PRO A 568 36.08 51.48 -14.98
N ASP A 569 35.82 52.77 -15.14
CA ASP A 569 34.67 53.47 -14.56
C ASP A 569 33.36 53.04 -15.21
N ARG A 570 33.36 52.91 -16.54
CA ARG A 570 32.20 52.45 -17.30
C ARG A 570 31.88 50.98 -16.98
N ARG A 571 32.91 50.12 -16.82
CA ARG A 571 32.78 48.73 -16.40
C ARG A 571 32.19 48.63 -15.01
N ALA A 572 32.71 49.44 -14.06
CA ALA A 572 32.22 49.48 -12.68
C ALA A 572 30.74 49.93 -12.63
N LYS A 573 30.34 50.97 -13.36
CA LYS A 573 28.97 51.47 -13.44
C LYS A 573 27.99 50.43 -14.00
N LEU A 574 28.38 49.68 -15.03
CA LEU A 574 27.54 48.64 -15.61
C LEU A 574 27.36 47.45 -14.64
N LEU A 575 28.42 47.04 -13.98
CA LEU A 575 28.37 46.00 -12.94
C LEU A 575 27.51 46.42 -11.75
N GLU A 576 27.63 47.68 -11.33
CA GLU A 576 26.79 48.24 -10.24
C GLU A 576 25.31 48.30 -10.63
N LYS A 577 25.01 48.76 -11.87
CA LYS A 577 23.64 48.76 -12.41
C LYS A 577 23.06 47.36 -12.45
N GLN A 578 23.84 46.35 -12.87
CA GLN A 578 23.44 44.94 -12.84
C GLN A 578 23.17 44.45 -11.41
N LYS A 579 24.05 44.81 -10.46
CA LYS A 579 23.89 44.46 -9.04
C LYS A 579 22.62 45.05 -8.43
N ARG A 580 22.34 46.35 -8.71
CA ARG A 580 21.10 47.03 -8.28
C ARG A 580 19.85 46.40 -8.91
N GLY A 581 19.90 46.06 -10.20
CA GLY A 581 18.81 45.36 -10.91
C GLY A 581 18.50 43.99 -10.29
N LYS A 582 19.53 43.19 -10.03
CA LYS A 582 19.37 41.88 -9.37
C LYS A 582 18.82 42.01 -7.95
N LYS A 583 19.25 43.04 -7.19
CA LYS A 583 18.71 43.28 -5.83
C LYS A 583 17.23 43.64 -5.88
N ARG A 584 16.78 44.42 -6.88
CA ARG A 584 15.34 44.70 -7.07
C ARG A 584 14.56 43.45 -7.48
N MET A 585 15.10 42.65 -8.41
CA MET A 585 14.48 41.39 -8.83
C MET A 585 14.35 40.39 -7.64
N LYS A 586 15.36 40.33 -6.78
CA LYS A 586 15.32 39.50 -5.58
C LYS A 586 14.23 39.92 -4.60
N ALA A 587 13.94 41.20 -4.47
CA ALA A 587 12.94 41.74 -3.55
C ALA A 587 11.49 41.52 -4.01
N VAL A 588 11.27 41.33 -5.33
CA VAL A 588 9.93 41.22 -5.93
C VAL A 588 9.68 39.83 -6.54
N GLY A 589 10.75 39.09 -6.88
CA GLY A 589 10.65 37.80 -7.56
C GLY A 589 10.21 36.68 -6.62
N LYS A 590 9.12 36.02 -6.97
CA LYS A 590 8.77 34.71 -6.38
C LYS A 590 9.71 33.65 -6.94
N VAL A 591 10.10 32.72 -6.10
CA VAL A 591 10.88 31.54 -6.52
C VAL A 591 9.91 30.53 -7.13
N ASP A 592 10.18 30.16 -8.38
CA ASP A 592 9.46 29.08 -9.05
C ASP A 592 10.00 27.73 -8.53
N ILE A 593 9.14 26.95 -7.88
CA ILE A 593 9.49 25.69 -7.24
C ILE A 593 8.90 24.58 -8.11
N PRO A 594 9.73 23.77 -8.78
CA PRO A 594 9.22 22.64 -9.56
C PRO A 594 8.62 21.57 -8.64
N GLN A 595 7.71 20.78 -9.20
CA GLN A 595 6.98 19.73 -8.46
C GLN A 595 7.94 18.74 -7.79
N GLU A 596 9.00 18.35 -8.47
CA GLU A 596 9.99 17.39 -7.96
C GLU A 596 10.73 17.89 -6.70
N ALA A 597 10.71 19.20 -6.45
CA ALA A 597 11.33 19.76 -5.24
C ALA A 597 10.60 19.34 -3.95
N PHE A 598 9.29 19.16 -4.01
CA PHE A 598 8.49 18.73 -2.86
C PHE A 598 8.75 17.27 -2.48
N MET A 599 9.10 16.43 -3.47
CA MET A 599 9.48 15.04 -3.27
C MET A 599 11.01 14.84 -3.02
N ALA A 600 11.79 15.92 -3.03
CA ALA A 600 13.24 15.86 -2.84
C ALA A 600 13.67 15.22 -1.51
N VAL A 601 12.79 15.28 -0.50
CA VAL A 601 13.03 14.68 0.82
C VAL A 601 13.10 13.15 0.75
N LEU A 602 12.37 12.54 -0.21
CA LEU A 602 12.26 11.08 -0.38
C LEU A 602 13.32 10.49 -1.30
N LYS A 603 13.81 11.27 -2.26
CA LYS A 603 14.74 10.77 -3.27
C LYS A 603 16.12 10.46 -2.68
N THR A 604 16.71 9.36 -3.10
CA THR A 604 18.10 9.05 -2.84
C THR A 604 19.02 10.00 -3.62
N ASP A 605 20.30 10.11 -3.24
CA ASP A 605 21.26 10.99 -3.94
C ASP A 605 21.48 10.52 -5.39
N GLU A 606 21.42 9.21 -5.65
CA GLU A 606 21.58 8.62 -6.99
C GLU A 606 20.43 9.03 -7.93
N GLU A 607 19.19 9.03 -7.48
CA GLU A 607 18.02 9.46 -8.27
C GLU A 607 18.01 10.96 -8.60
N VAL A 608 18.73 11.76 -7.83
CA VAL A 608 18.88 13.22 -8.09
C VAL A 608 20.03 13.50 -9.07
N ASP A 609 21.02 12.60 -9.19
CA ASP A 609 22.17 12.75 -10.06
C ASP A 609 21.95 12.21 -11.50
N GLU A 610 20.92 11.38 -11.74
CA GLU A 610 20.55 10.85 -13.06
C GLU A 610 19.78 11.86 -13.97
N LYS A 611 19.48 13.07 -13.49
CA LYS A 611 18.89 14.18 -14.25
C LYS A 611 19.88 15.34 -14.39
#